data_bf8b774ce546fc50bfa3bf95284e707c
#
_entry.id   bf8b774ce546fc50bfa3bf95284e707c
#
_cell.length_a   1.000
_cell.length_b   1.000
_cell.length_c   1.000
_cell.angle_alpha   90.00
_cell.angle_beta   90.00
_cell.angle_gamma   90.00
#
_symmetry.space_group_name_H-M   'P 1'
#
loop_
_entity.id
_entity.type
_entity.pdbx_description
1 polymer ?
#
loop_
_entity_poly.entity_id
_entity_poly.type
_entity_poly.pdbx_seq_one_letter_code
_entity_poly.pdbx_strand_id
1 'polypeptide(L)'
;MELINYHHFTCIQTKPGQILLLSFHLFVTAFAQSSHPAHRDLVDLGYAKHVPTWVNISTAGAEILNYDNIRYAHPPLGQKRFRKPVTPPPRQRGIQDGNLTSWKTDCLSAAPIGMPFPLLNGSTWGSEDCPYLNVVVPKGAREGDKLPVLHWVVGSAYAFDGKDWTGFGLNALGNFNRPKNLTDQFIIVTHNYGLGVPGWLPKPDEDMNGNLGVWDTLAAVEWTKKYICKFGGDPNNITMIGQSAGAGIITWLLLAKEGKLELPFDQAWISSPALPPRKDLERSRSVYEQVLNVTGCDSVRCLRRVSEGSMHEVNENIFLESPSSPGGGSLGAGVGLTPTVDGELLSDLPANAFANGKFNKKIKQVIGSWLSSDRDMPARFPEVVRANIPNVSNESLATLSSRYPYPLELPEKLAWDWTTDVVFGCSAGNIAGAYGNKIRRFVFTIPRPRMVWICRTSSSMITLQYL
;
A
#
# COMPACT_ATOMS: atom_id res chain seq x y z
N MET A 1 -34.92 -6.14 20.01
CA MET A 1 -35.81 -6.48 18.88
C MET A 1 -36.57 -5.21 18.55
N GLU A 2 -35.98 -4.39 17.69
CA GLU A 2 -36.65 -3.25 17.05
C GLU A 2 -35.96 -2.99 15.71
N LEU A 3 -36.80 -2.98 14.68
CA LEU A 3 -36.45 -2.83 13.27
C LEU A 3 -36.14 -1.36 12.99
N ILE A 4 -34.98 -1.07 12.44
CA ILE A 4 -34.68 0.27 11.89
C ILE A 4 -34.96 0.24 10.38
N ASN A 5 -35.97 0.98 10.00
CA ASN A 5 -36.42 1.22 8.65
C ASN A 5 -35.40 2.08 7.87
N TYR A 6 -35.07 1.63 6.66
CA TYR A 6 -34.36 2.44 5.67
C TYR A 6 -35.28 3.50 5.09
N HIS A 7 -34.96 4.78 5.28
CA HIS A 7 -35.60 5.86 4.57
C HIS A 7 -34.93 6.12 3.22
N HIS A 8 -35.76 6.09 2.19
CA HIS A 8 -35.40 6.51 0.82
C HIS A 8 -35.03 7.99 0.77
N PHE A 9 -33.93 8.32 0.14
CA PHE A 9 -33.62 9.69 -0.25
C PHE A 9 -34.35 10.03 -1.53
N THR A 10 -35.33 10.93 -1.41
CA THR A 10 -35.99 11.58 -2.53
C THR A 10 -35.28 12.90 -2.84
N CYS A 11 -34.86 13.07 -4.09
CA CYS A 11 -34.22 14.27 -4.57
C CYS A 11 -35.30 15.37 -4.74
N ILE A 12 -35.25 16.43 -3.98
CA ILE A 12 -36.12 17.62 -4.13
C ILE A 12 -35.32 18.69 -4.87
N GLN A 13 -35.77 19.05 -6.06
CA GLN A 13 -35.31 20.23 -6.79
C GLN A 13 -35.86 21.50 -6.14
N THR A 14 -34.99 22.39 -5.67
CA THR A 14 -35.38 23.75 -5.23
C THR A 14 -34.83 24.81 -6.14
N LYS A 15 -35.64 25.84 -6.40
CA LYS A 15 -35.34 27.01 -7.22
C LYS A 15 -34.24 27.90 -6.60
N PRO A 16 -33.52 28.71 -7.38
CA PRO A 16 -32.40 29.51 -6.89
C PRO A 16 -32.91 30.71 -6.05
N GLY A 17 -32.38 30.89 -4.87
CA GLY A 17 -32.56 32.09 -4.07
C GLY A 17 -32.79 31.97 -2.57
N GLN A 18 -32.69 30.82 -1.95
CA GLN A 18 -32.79 30.70 -0.49
C GLN A 18 -31.59 29.98 0.13
N ILE A 19 -30.81 30.73 0.91
CA ILE A 19 -29.76 30.16 1.76
C ILE A 19 -30.45 29.54 2.98
N LEU A 20 -30.50 28.22 3.03
CA LEU A 20 -30.95 27.51 4.21
C LEU A 20 -29.72 27.03 4.99
N LEU A 21 -29.49 27.64 6.15
CA LEU A 21 -28.52 27.17 7.14
C LEU A 21 -28.99 25.81 7.69
N LEU A 22 -28.49 24.72 7.17
CA LEU A 22 -28.64 23.38 7.73
C LEU A 22 -27.64 23.20 8.87
N SER A 23 -28.15 23.25 10.10
CA SER A 23 -27.40 22.81 11.27
C SER A 23 -27.09 21.32 11.15
N PHE A 24 -25.80 21.02 11.00
CA PHE A 24 -25.28 19.64 11.09
C PHE A 24 -25.45 19.18 12.54
N HIS A 25 -26.45 18.38 12.80
CA HIS A 25 -26.47 17.55 14.01
C HIS A 25 -25.51 16.39 13.79
N LEU A 26 -24.36 16.45 14.45
CA LEU A 26 -23.50 15.28 14.63
C LEU A 26 -24.32 14.21 15.36
N PHE A 27 -24.73 13.18 14.65
CA PHE A 27 -25.09 11.92 15.29
C PHE A 27 -23.82 11.29 15.83
N VAL A 28 -23.52 11.58 17.07
CA VAL A 28 -22.62 10.75 17.87
C VAL A 28 -23.39 9.45 18.11
N THR A 29 -23.14 8.45 17.29
CA THR A 29 -23.53 7.08 17.63
C THR A 29 -22.76 6.72 18.89
N ALA A 30 -23.48 6.57 19.99
CA ALA A 30 -22.96 6.04 21.23
C ALA A 30 -22.40 4.63 20.91
N PHE A 31 -21.10 4.53 20.84
CA PHE A 31 -20.43 3.23 20.88
C PHE A 31 -20.77 2.61 22.23
N ALA A 32 -21.48 1.50 22.19
CA ALA A 32 -21.67 0.69 23.37
C ALA A 32 -20.30 0.43 24.00
N GLN A 33 -20.11 0.81 25.24
CA GLN A 33 -18.95 0.48 26.03
C GLN A 33 -18.77 -1.05 25.95
N SER A 34 -17.79 -1.49 25.17
CA SER A 34 -17.38 -2.88 25.18
C SER A 34 -16.84 -3.18 26.56
N SER A 35 -17.49 -4.09 27.26
CA SER A 35 -16.89 -4.76 28.41
C SER A 35 -15.49 -5.19 28.03
N HIS A 36 -14.47 -4.85 28.83
CA HIS A 36 -13.08 -5.29 28.60
C HIS A 36 -13.05 -6.77 28.23
N PRO A 37 -12.43 -7.14 27.09
CA PRO A 37 -12.35 -8.53 26.69
C PRO A 37 -11.67 -9.32 27.80
N ALA A 38 -12.27 -10.43 28.17
CA ALA A 38 -11.77 -11.30 29.21
C ALA A 38 -10.37 -11.77 28.86
N HIS A 39 -9.53 -12.09 29.86
CA HIS A 39 -8.17 -12.65 29.74
C HIS A 39 -8.02 -13.87 28.80
N ARG A 40 -9.13 -14.38 28.25
CA ARG A 40 -9.16 -15.52 27.32
C ARG A 40 -8.56 -15.25 25.94
N ASP A 41 -8.53 -13.99 25.51
CA ASP A 41 -8.07 -13.58 24.18
C ASP A 41 -6.71 -12.83 24.27
N LEU A 42 -5.98 -13.03 25.39
CA LEU A 42 -4.63 -12.51 25.57
C LEU A 42 -3.63 -13.30 24.73
N VAL A 43 -2.89 -12.59 23.88
CA VAL A 43 -1.79 -13.17 23.09
C VAL A 43 -0.46 -12.69 23.63
N ASP A 44 0.42 -13.63 24.00
CA ASP A 44 1.78 -13.36 24.49
C ASP A 44 2.80 -13.61 23.36
N LEU A 45 3.40 -12.54 22.86
CA LEU A 45 4.41 -12.56 21.80
C LEU A 45 5.85 -12.68 22.36
N GLY A 46 6.00 -12.77 23.69
CA GLY A 46 7.28 -12.80 24.36
C GLY A 46 7.89 -11.41 24.59
N TYR A 47 7.83 -10.52 23.62
CA TYR A 47 8.25 -9.12 23.77
C TYR A 47 7.12 -8.17 24.16
N ALA A 48 5.86 -8.55 23.96
CA ALA A 48 4.66 -7.80 24.29
C ALA A 48 3.48 -8.75 24.53
N LYS A 49 2.50 -8.30 25.30
CA LYS A 49 1.23 -9.00 25.52
C LYS A 49 0.09 -8.14 24.98
N HIS A 50 -0.75 -8.68 24.12
CA HIS A 50 -1.84 -7.96 23.48
C HIS A 50 -3.19 -8.56 23.83
N VAL A 51 -4.17 -7.69 24.04
CA VAL A 51 -5.61 -8.03 24.04
C VAL A 51 -6.26 -7.44 22.80
N PRO A 52 -7.41 -7.96 22.34
CA PRO A 52 -8.13 -7.34 21.23
C PRO A 52 -8.46 -5.88 21.56
N THR A 53 -8.20 -4.99 20.61
CA THR A 53 -8.58 -3.57 20.69
C THR A 53 -10.09 -3.44 20.66
N TRP A 54 -10.73 -4.25 19.83
CA TRP A 54 -12.18 -4.30 19.69
C TRP A 54 -12.68 -5.61 19.07
N VAL A 55 -13.96 -5.88 19.28
CA VAL A 55 -14.64 -7.03 18.69
C VAL A 55 -15.68 -6.50 17.70
N ASN A 56 -15.65 -7.01 16.49
CA ASN A 56 -16.61 -6.67 15.44
C ASN A 56 -17.40 -7.90 15.01
N ILE A 57 -18.57 -7.65 14.42
CA ILE A 57 -19.40 -8.70 13.81
C ILE A 57 -19.34 -8.48 12.30
N SER A 58 -18.87 -9.46 11.55
CA SER A 58 -18.85 -9.40 10.09
C SER A 58 -20.26 -9.33 9.53
N THR A 59 -20.42 -8.88 8.28
CA THR A 59 -21.73 -8.90 7.60
C THR A 59 -22.30 -10.32 7.45
N ALA A 60 -21.46 -11.33 7.55
CA ALA A 60 -21.86 -12.75 7.58
C ALA A 60 -22.21 -13.24 8.99
N GLY A 61 -22.17 -12.39 10.01
CA GLY A 61 -22.48 -12.72 11.39
C GLY A 61 -21.36 -13.41 12.18
N ALA A 62 -20.12 -13.42 11.66
CA ALA A 62 -18.97 -13.93 12.41
C ALA A 62 -18.42 -12.87 13.37
N GLU A 63 -18.11 -13.25 14.60
CA GLU A 63 -17.37 -12.39 15.53
C GLU A 63 -15.88 -12.42 15.18
N ILE A 64 -15.30 -11.23 15.11
CA ILE A 64 -13.92 -10.99 14.71
C ILE A 64 -13.22 -10.19 15.80
N LEU A 65 -12.06 -10.64 16.23
CA LEU A 65 -11.17 -9.95 17.16
C LEU A 65 -10.13 -9.15 16.36
N ASN A 66 -9.98 -7.88 16.69
CA ASN A 66 -8.96 -7.01 16.10
C ASN A 66 -7.88 -6.71 17.12
N TYR A 67 -6.65 -7.07 16.81
CA TYR A 67 -5.45 -6.72 17.56
C TYR A 67 -4.73 -5.63 16.78
N ASP A 68 -4.93 -4.39 17.17
CA ASP A 68 -4.38 -3.25 16.46
C ASP A 68 -3.04 -2.80 17.03
N ASN A 69 -2.27 -2.13 16.21
CA ASN A 69 -1.04 -1.45 16.61
C ASN A 69 0.00 -2.35 17.30
N ILE A 70 0.16 -3.56 16.80
CA ILE A 70 1.23 -4.46 17.20
C ILE A 70 2.52 -3.99 16.54
N ARG A 71 3.55 -3.73 17.34
CA ARG A 71 4.85 -3.29 16.83
C ARG A 71 5.64 -4.47 16.23
N TYR A 72 6.09 -4.34 14.97
CA TYR A 72 6.89 -5.38 14.31
C TYR A 72 8.39 -5.09 14.24
N ALA A 73 8.80 -3.81 14.40
CA ALA A 73 10.20 -3.38 14.42
C ALA A 73 10.41 -2.23 15.39
N HIS A 74 11.67 -1.86 15.63
CA HIS A 74 12.00 -0.65 16.38
C HIS A 74 11.55 0.62 15.65
N PRO A 75 11.19 1.70 16.36
CA PRO A 75 11.00 3.02 15.77
C PRO A 75 12.23 3.44 14.95
N PRO A 76 12.07 3.88 13.69
CA PRO A 76 13.18 4.32 12.85
C PRO A 76 13.59 5.76 13.16
N LEU A 77 13.84 6.08 14.41
CA LEU A 77 14.16 7.42 14.90
C LEU A 77 15.66 7.62 15.12
N GLY A 78 16.13 8.85 15.02
CA GLY A 78 17.49 9.24 15.29
C GLY A 78 18.50 8.45 14.45
N GLN A 79 19.42 7.74 15.08
CA GLN A 79 20.44 6.95 14.37
C GLN A 79 19.89 5.77 13.56
N LYS A 80 18.63 5.40 13.75
CA LYS A 80 17.94 4.37 12.96
C LYS A 80 17.22 4.95 11.74
N ARG A 81 17.07 6.28 11.65
CA ARG A 81 16.49 6.94 10.47
C ARG A 81 17.35 6.64 9.23
N PHE A 82 16.70 6.30 8.13
CA PHE A 82 17.31 5.87 6.87
C PHE A 82 18.16 4.58 6.99
N ARG A 83 17.77 3.68 7.90
CA ARG A 83 18.35 2.35 8.03
C ARG A 83 17.28 1.27 7.96
N LYS A 84 17.70 0.08 7.58
CA LYS A 84 16.83 -1.11 7.59
C LYS A 84 16.15 -1.28 8.96
N PRO A 85 14.92 -1.80 8.99
CA PRO A 85 14.20 -2.04 10.23
C PRO A 85 15.01 -2.94 11.18
N VAL A 86 14.99 -2.58 12.45
CA VAL A 86 15.67 -3.36 13.49
C VAL A 86 14.65 -4.28 14.16
N THR A 87 14.87 -5.59 14.04
CA THR A 87 14.03 -6.64 14.65
C THR A 87 14.85 -7.50 15.60
N PRO A 88 14.26 -8.11 16.64
CA PRO A 88 12.86 -8.02 17.05
C PRO A 88 12.49 -6.63 17.58
N PRO A 89 11.21 -6.31 17.68
CA PRO A 89 10.78 -5.04 18.28
C PRO A 89 11.18 -4.95 19.76
N PRO A 90 11.24 -3.73 20.33
CA PRO A 90 11.60 -3.54 21.72
C PRO A 90 10.55 -4.16 22.63
N ARG A 91 11.01 -4.63 23.80
CA ARG A 91 10.11 -5.19 24.82
C ARG A 91 9.15 -4.12 25.35
N GLN A 92 7.86 -4.44 25.33
CA GLN A 92 6.81 -3.58 25.86
C GLN A 92 6.33 -4.11 27.22
N ARG A 93 6.15 -3.19 28.19
CA ARG A 93 5.66 -3.53 29.52
C ARG A 93 4.12 -3.48 29.56
N GLY A 94 3.53 -4.30 30.43
CA GLY A 94 2.08 -4.36 30.60
C GLY A 94 1.36 -5.04 29.44
N ILE A 95 0.05 -4.91 29.45
CA ILE A 95 -0.84 -5.41 28.40
C ILE A 95 -1.10 -4.26 27.44
N GLN A 96 -0.94 -4.52 26.14
CA GLN A 96 -1.22 -3.58 25.07
C GLN A 96 -2.67 -3.80 24.59
N ASP A 97 -3.48 -2.76 24.61
CA ASP A 97 -4.86 -2.77 24.12
C ASP A 97 -4.99 -2.27 22.68
N GLY A 98 -3.87 -1.85 22.09
CA GLY A 98 -3.83 -1.35 20.72
C GLY A 98 -4.55 -0.02 20.46
N ASN A 99 -5.10 0.61 21.50
CA ASN A 99 -5.92 1.82 21.38
C ASN A 99 -5.08 3.08 21.11
N LEU A 100 -4.49 3.14 19.90
CA LEU A 100 -3.75 4.29 19.39
C LEU A 100 -4.45 4.81 18.14
N THR A 101 -4.46 6.13 17.96
CA THR A 101 -5.08 6.74 16.77
C THR A 101 -4.20 6.57 15.54
N SER A 102 -4.80 6.42 14.36
CA SER A 102 -4.11 6.31 13.08
C SER A 102 -3.13 7.46 12.84
N TRP A 103 -3.49 8.70 13.20
CA TRP A 103 -2.58 9.86 13.11
C TRP A 103 -1.24 9.68 13.84
N LYS A 104 -1.19 8.82 14.85
CA LYS A 104 0.02 8.54 15.63
C LYS A 104 0.74 7.27 15.19
N THR A 105 0.09 6.44 14.41
CA THR A 105 0.62 5.13 14.02
C THR A 105 0.83 4.98 12.54
N ASP A 106 0.20 5.80 11.69
CA ASP A 106 0.49 5.86 10.26
C ASP A 106 1.91 6.40 10.03
N CYS A 107 2.55 5.96 8.96
CA CYS A 107 3.81 6.54 8.55
C CYS A 107 3.62 7.95 7.99
N LEU A 108 4.69 8.75 8.00
CA LEU A 108 4.67 10.09 7.43
C LEU A 108 4.10 10.06 6.03
N SER A 109 2.95 10.68 5.86
CA SER A 109 2.13 10.65 4.65
C SER A 109 1.97 12.05 4.09
N ALA A 110 1.99 12.15 2.76
CA ALA A 110 1.66 13.37 2.03
C ALA A 110 0.77 13.01 0.82
N ALA A 111 -0.50 13.36 0.90
CA ALA A 111 -1.45 13.12 -0.19
C ALA A 111 -1.39 14.25 -1.21
N PRO A 112 -1.20 13.96 -2.51
CA PRO A 112 -1.08 14.97 -3.55
C PRO A 112 -2.32 15.87 -3.67
N ILE A 113 -2.10 17.10 -4.11
CA ILE A 113 -3.19 18.01 -4.50
C ILE A 113 -3.88 17.46 -5.75
N GLY A 114 -5.19 17.57 -5.83
CA GLY A 114 -5.99 17.03 -6.95
C GLY A 114 -6.51 15.61 -6.73
N MET A 115 -6.29 15.04 -5.56
CA MET A 115 -6.88 13.75 -5.20
C MET A 115 -8.42 13.82 -5.21
N PRO A 116 -9.10 12.78 -5.75
CA PRO A 116 -10.57 12.73 -5.78
C PRO A 116 -11.22 12.52 -4.41
N PHE A 117 -10.42 12.52 -3.35
CA PHE A 117 -10.86 12.40 -1.96
C PHE A 117 -10.63 13.72 -1.24
N PRO A 118 -11.67 14.56 -1.05
CA PRO A 118 -11.54 15.92 -0.52
C PRO A 118 -10.81 15.99 0.83
N LEU A 119 -11.02 14.98 1.70
CA LEU A 119 -10.40 14.91 3.03
C LEU A 119 -8.89 14.63 2.99
N LEU A 120 -8.38 14.07 1.89
CA LEU A 120 -6.96 13.75 1.72
C LEU A 120 -6.23 14.76 0.85
N ASN A 121 -6.96 15.58 0.08
CA ASN A 121 -6.41 16.47 -0.92
C ASN A 121 -5.41 17.47 -0.29
N GLY A 122 -4.12 17.31 -0.59
CA GLY A 122 -3.06 18.14 -0.04
C GLY A 122 -2.83 17.98 1.47
N SER A 123 -3.29 16.89 2.08
CA SER A 123 -3.10 16.63 3.51
C SER A 123 -1.78 15.95 3.81
N THR A 124 -1.18 16.29 4.95
CA THR A 124 -0.02 15.61 5.54
C THR A 124 -0.36 15.11 6.94
N TRP A 125 0.10 13.92 7.29
CA TRP A 125 -0.12 13.33 8.62
C TRP A 125 0.87 12.21 8.93
N GLY A 126 0.73 11.58 10.08
CA GLY A 126 1.48 10.40 10.48
C GLY A 126 2.69 10.74 11.37
N SER A 127 3.49 9.74 11.61
CA SER A 127 4.70 9.78 12.44
C SER A 127 5.81 8.93 11.83
N GLU A 128 7.05 9.20 12.18
CA GLU A 128 8.15 8.30 11.84
C GLU A 128 8.10 7.01 12.69
N ASP A 129 7.52 7.07 13.89
CA ASP A 129 7.31 5.89 14.73
C ASP A 129 6.09 5.09 14.28
N CYS A 130 6.18 4.49 13.12
CA CYS A 130 5.08 3.84 12.45
C CYS A 130 5.20 2.33 12.16
N PRO A 131 6.23 1.57 12.62
CA PRO A 131 6.36 0.15 12.30
C PRO A 131 5.35 -0.70 13.09
N TYR A 132 4.09 -0.54 12.76
CA TYR A 132 2.96 -1.25 13.37
C TYR A 132 2.23 -2.09 12.34
N LEU A 133 1.61 -3.16 12.83
CA LEU A 133 0.68 -4.00 12.09
C LEU A 133 -0.58 -4.29 12.90
N ASN A 134 -1.63 -4.72 12.21
CA ASN A 134 -2.87 -5.21 12.82
C ASN A 134 -3.08 -6.67 12.45
N VAL A 135 -3.69 -7.42 13.35
CA VAL A 135 -4.09 -8.82 13.13
C VAL A 135 -5.60 -8.95 13.39
N VAL A 136 -6.32 -9.37 12.38
CA VAL A 136 -7.77 -9.61 12.44
C VAL A 136 -8.02 -11.11 12.45
N VAL A 137 -8.67 -11.59 13.49
CA VAL A 137 -8.77 -13.01 13.81
C VAL A 137 -10.23 -13.41 14.04
N PRO A 138 -10.70 -14.54 13.49
CA PRO A 138 -11.98 -15.12 13.88
C PRO A 138 -12.01 -15.40 15.38
N LYS A 139 -13.06 -15.01 16.07
CA LYS A 139 -13.21 -15.31 17.49
C LYS A 139 -13.18 -16.81 17.73
N GLY A 140 -12.38 -17.20 18.69
CA GLY A 140 -12.19 -18.62 19.02
C GLY A 140 -10.99 -19.28 18.34
N ALA A 141 -10.35 -18.62 17.37
CA ALA A 141 -9.11 -19.10 16.80
C ALA A 141 -8.00 -19.20 17.87
N ARG A 142 -7.23 -20.28 17.84
CA ARG A 142 -6.20 -20.60 18.85
C ARG A 142 -4.96 -21.15 18.20
N GLU A 143 -3.86 -21.05 18.91
CA GLU A 143 -2.61 -21.71 18.52
C GLU A 143 -2.84 -23.18 18.18
N GLY A 144 -2.48 -23.57 16.95
CA GLY A 144 -2.68 -24.93 16.41
C GLY A 144 -3.80 -25.09 15.38
N ASP A 145 -4.70 -24.11 15.21
CA ASP A 145 -5.82 -24.18 14.25
C ASP A 145 -5.36 -24.12 12.78
N LYS A 146 -4.17 -23.54 12.53
CA LYS A 146 -3.53 -23.45 11.20
C LYS A 146 -4.41 -22.78 10.14
N LEU A 147 -5.06 -21.68 10.50
CA LEU A 147 -5.87 -20.90 9.58
C LEU A 147 -5.00 -20.27 8.49
N PRO A 148 -5.45 -20.20 7.23
CA PRO A 148 -4.77 -19.44 6.18
C PRO A 148 -4.58 -17.98 6.59
N VAL A 149 -3.49 -17.37 6.14
CA VAL A 149 -3.14 -15.98 6.47
C VAL A 149 -3.09 -15.15 5.20
N LEU A 150 -3.86 -14.08 5.17
CA LEU A 150 -3.81 -13.05 4.15
C LEU A 150 -3.07 -11.85 4.71
N HIS A 151 -1.90 -11.52 4.14
CA HIS A 151 -1.11 -10.37 4.55
C HIS A 151 -1.21 -9.26 3.52
N TRP A 152 -1.93 -8.19 3.87
CA TRP A 152 -2.21 -7.07 3.00
C TRP A 152 -1.09 -6.04 3.04
N VAL A 153 -0.64 -5.63 1.85
CA VAL A 153 0.30 -4.51 1.64
C VAL A 153 -0.46 -3.33 1.06
N VAL A 154 -0.44 -2.24 1.80
CA VAL A 154 -1.14 -1.00 1.44
C VAL A 154 -0.57 -0.40 0.15
N GLY A 155 -1.42 0.21 -0.66
CA GLY A 155 -1.03 0.92 -1.88
C GLY A 155 -0.66 2.38 -1.65
N SER A 156 -1.32 3.28 -2.41
CA SER A 156 -1.28 4.75 -2.27
C SER A 156 0.04 5.41 -2.67
N ALA A 157 0.51 5.02 -3.86
CA ALA A 157 1.57 5.72 -4.58
C ALA A 157 2.91 5.83 -3.85
N TYR A 158 3.18 5.01 -2.86
CA TYR A 158 4.37 5.06 -2.00
C TYR A 158 4.46 6.33 -1.13
N ALA A 159 3.42 7.16 -1.08
CA ALA A 159 3.43 8.51 -0.53
C ALA A 159 2.56 8.72 0.71
N PHE A 160 1.47 8.00 0.82
CA PHE A 160 0.47 8.22 1.88
C PHE A 160 -0.31 6.94 2.18
N ASP A 161 -1.23 6.99 3.18
CA ASP A 161 -2.07 5.90 3.64
C ASP A 161 -1.48 5.11 4.82
N GLY A 162 -2.20 4.15 5.33
CA GLY A 162 -1.78 3.31 6.45
C GLY A 162 -2.61 2.03 6.57
N LYS A 163 -2.20 1.17 7.48
CA LYS A 163 -2.83 -0.12 7.75
C LYS A 163 -4.32 -0.04 8.10
N ASP A 164 -4.76 1.10 8.65
CA ASP A 164 -6.13 1.33 9.13
C ASP A 164 -7.03 1.96 8.05
N TRP A 165 -6.44 2.67 7.09
CA TRP A 165 -7.16 3.37 6.01
C TRP A 165 -7.79 2.43 5.00
N THR A 166 -7.38 1.23 5.00
CA THR A 166 -7.91 0.19 4.14
C THR A 166 -9.33 -0.22 4.54
N GLY A 167 -10.22 0.73 4.72
CA GLY A 167 -11.66 0.47 4.64
C GLY A 167 -12.03 -0.37 3.41
N PHE A 168 -11.07 -0.54 2.52
CA PHE A 168 -11.09 -1.43 1.37
C PHE A 168 -10.79 -2.89 1.69
N GLY A 169 -9.89 -3.18 2.62
CA GLY A 169 -9.38 -4.54 2.82
C GLY A 169 -10.03 -5.25 3.99
N LEU A 170 -9.87 -4.71 5.19
CA LEU A 170 -10.14 -5.46 6.41
C LEU A 170 -11.62 -5.78 6.62
N ASN A 171 -12.50 -4.78 6.50
CA ASN A 171 -13.93 -5.02 6.66
C ASN A 171 -14.49 -5.87 5.52
N ALA A 172 -14.00 -5.69 4.30
CA ALA A 172 -14.43 -6.47 3.17
C ALA A 172 -13.97 -7.92 3.26
N LEU A 173 -12.68 -8.16 3.54
CA LEU A 173 -12.13 -9.52 3.69
C LEU A 173 -12.67 -10.20 4.96
N GLY A 174 -12.87 -9.48 6.06
CA GLY A 174 -13.53 -9.99 7.24
C GLY A 174 -14.96 -10.50 6.97
N ASN A 175 -15.64 -9.92 5.97
CA ASN A 175 -16.98 -10.34 5.55
C ASN A 175 -17.01 -11.75 4.91
N PHE A 176 -15.86 -12.26 4.45
CA PHE A 176 -15.78 -13.65 3.95
C PHE A 176 -15.70 -14.68 5.07
N ASN A 177 -15.35 -14.27 6.29
CA ASN A 177 -15.36 -15.17 7.44
C ASN A 177 -16.81 -15.58 7.75
N ARG A 178 -17.12 -16.87 7.62
CA ARG A 178 -18.45 -17.42 7.86
C ARG A 178 -18.54 -17.97 9.27
N PRO A 179 -19.67 -17.74 10.00
CA PRO A 179 -19.78 -18.14 11.39
C PRO A 179 -19.83 -19.64 11.64
N LYS A 180 -20.08 -20.46 10.60
CA LYS A 180 -20.44 -21.87 10.77
C LYS A 180 -19.26 -22.83 10.87
N ASN A 181 -18.08 -22.48 10.38
CA ASN A 181 -16.96 -23.41 10.36
C ASN A 181 -15.63 -22.66 10.51
N LEU A 182 -14.90 -22.90 11.58
CA LEU A 182 -13.62 -22.24 11.80
C LEU A 182 -12.60 -22.59 10.70
N THR A 183 -12.67 -23.81 10.17
CA THR A 183 -11.77 -24.30 9.11
C THR A 183 -11.93 -23.57 7.77
N ASP A 184 -13.07 -22.90 7.55
CA ASP A 184 -13.34 -22.13 6.33
C ASP A 184 -12.96 -20.65 6.50
N GLN A 185 -12.35 -20.30 7.63
CA GLN A 185 -11.97 -18.93 7.97
C GLN A 185 -10.47 -18.68 7.74
N PHE A 186 -10.08 -17.43 7.84
CA PHE A 186 -8.70 -17.00 7.63
C PHE A 186 -8.37 -15.82 8.54
N ILE A 187 -7.09 -15.57 8.70
CA ILE A 187 -6.56 -14.42 9.43
C ILE A 187 -6.12 -13.35 8.44
N ILE A 188 -6.34 -12.07 8.78
CA ILE A 188 -5.83 -10.95 8.01
C ILE A 188 -4.77 -10.24 8.83
N VAL A 189 -3.66 -9.91 8.17
CA VAL A 189 -2.63 -9.02 8.70
C VAL A 189 -2.50 -7.83 7.78
N THR A 190 -2.41 -6.62 8.35
CA THR A 190 -2.06 -5.40 7.62
C THR A 190 -0.92 -4.71 8.31
N HIS A 191 -0.07 -4.00 7.59
CA HIS A 191 1.06 -3.31 8.19
C HIS A 191 1.32 -1.96 7.54
N ASN A 192 1.94 -1.06 8.30
CA ASN A 192 2.53 0.16 7.80
C ASN A 192 3.96 -0.11 7.32
N TYR A 193 4.40 0.63 6.33
CA TYR A 193 5.79 0.70 5.87
C TYR A 193 6.18 2.14 5.60
N GLY A 194 7.46 2.46 5.63
CA GLY A 194 7.96 3.82 5.38
C GLY A 194 7.49 4.37 4.05
N LEU A 195 6.84 5.52 4.10
CA LEU A 195 6.29 6.25 2.96
C LEU A 195 7.12 7.51 2.69
N GLY A 196 6.97 8.10 1.53
CA GLY A 196 7.60 9.37 1.18
C GLY A 196 9.12 9.35 1.37
N VAL A 197 9.65 10.46 1.89
CA VAL A 197 11.09 10.63 2.13
C VAL A 197 11.66 9.56 3.07
N PRO A 198 11.06 9.25 4.23
CA PRO A 198 11.59 8.22 5.11
C PRO A 198 11.65 6.82 4.49
N GLY A 199 10.73 6.49 3.58
CA GLY A 199 10.63 5.15 2.96
C GLY A 199 11.44 4.99 1.68
N TRP A 200 11.55 6.06 0.90
CA TRP A 200 11.98 5.96 -0.50
C TRP A 200 13.09 6.94 -0.90
N LEU A 201 13.68 7.67 0.06
CA LEU A 201 14.80 8.53 -0.27
C LEU A 201 15.91 7.72 -0.94
N PRO A 202 16.35 8.11 -2.14
CA PRO A 202 17.38 7.36 -2.86
C PRO A 202 18.66 7.29 -2.04
N LYS A 203 19.38 6.16 -2.17
CA LYS A 203 20.70 5.99 -1.56
C LYS A 203 21.74 6.74 -2.41
N PRO A 204 22.21 7.93 -1.99
CA PRO A 204 23.45 8.48 -2.52
C PRO A 204 24.63 7.65 -1.98
N ASP A 205 25.86 7.99 -2.30
CA ASP A 205 27.07 7.36 -1.78
C ASP A 205 27.29 7.72 -0.29
N GLU A 206 26.24 7.63 0.54
CA GLU A 206 26.25 7.92 1.96
C GLU A 206 25.86 6.71 2.82
N ASP A 207 26.09 6.82 4.14
CA ASP A 207 25.79 5.79 5.12
C ASP A 207 24.26 5.68 5.40
N MET A 208 23.49 5.26 4.39
CA MET A 208 22.05 5.02 4.48
C MET A 208 21.63 3.82 3.61
N ASN A 209 20.45 3.28 3.88
CA ASN A 209 19.87 2.22 3.05
C ASN A 209 18.76 2.81 2.17
N GLY A 210 18.69 2.36 0.93
CA GLY A 210 17.57 2.61 0.03
C GLY A 210 16.42 1.62 0.22
N ASN A 211 15.28 1.90 -0.43
CA ASN A 211 14.14 1.00 -0.51
C ASN A 211 13.59 0.55 0.86
N LEU A 212 13.56 1.46 1.83
CA LEU A 212 13.19 1.10 3.20
C LEU A 212 11.77 0.56 3.32
N GLY A 213 10.81 1.06 2.53
CA GLY A 213 9.46 0.50 2.52
C GLY A 213 9.40 -0.97 2.07
N VAL A 214 10.35 -1.43 1.23
CA VAL A 214 10.46 -2.86 0.88
C VAL A 214 11.05 -3.66 2.05
N TRP A 215 12.06 -3.11 2.73
CA TRP A 215 12.65 -3.73 3.91
C TRP A 215 11.66 -3.79 5.09
N ASP A 216 10.84 -2.75 5.29
CA ASP A 216 9.80 -2.71 6.31
C ASP A 216 8.73 -3.77 6.04
N THR A 217 8.30 -3.90 4.79
CA THR A 217 7.35 -4.95 4.39
C THR A 217 7.95 -6.35 4.61
N LEU A 218 9.21 -6.55 4.27
CA LEU A 218 9.90 -7.82 4.54
C LEU A 218 9.90 -8.12 6.05
N ALA A 219 10.28 -7.16 6.88
CA ALA A 219 10.28 -7.32 8.33
C ALA A 219 8.88 -7.61 8.91
N ALA A 220 7.84 -6.96 8.38
CA ALA A 220 6.45 -7.19 8.80
C ALA A 220 5.96 -8.60 8.42
N VAL A 221 6.32 -9.12 7.25
CA VAL A 221 5.92 -10.47 6.88
C VAL A 221 6.78 -11.54 7.57
N GLU A 222 8.05 -11.26 7.88
CA GLU A 222 8.89 -12.09 8.76
C GLU A 222 8.29 -12.17 10.17
N TRP A 223 7.79 -11.05 10.69
CA TRP A 223 7.03 -11.03 11.93
C TRP A 223 5.81 -11.95 11.84
N THR A 224 5.03 -11.84 10.78
CA THR A 224 3.87 -12.71 10.55
C THR A 224 4.27 -14.18 10.52
N LYS A 225 5.30 -14.53 9.76
CA LYS A 225 5.84 -15.90 9.72
C LYS A 225 6.20 -16.45 11.11
N LYS A 226 6.73 -15.58 11.96
CA LYS A 226 7.21 -15.97 13.29
C LYS A 226 6.10 -16.08 14.35
N TYR A 227 5.11 -15.18 14.31
CA TYR A 227 4.19 -14.99 15.44
C TYR A 227 2.73 -15.34 15.14
N ILE A 228 2.34 -15.50 13.88
CA ILE A 228 0.93 -15.65 13.53
C ILE A 228 0.30 -16.94 14.09
N CYS A 229 1.10 -17.95 14.39
CA CYS A 229 0.63 -19.17 15.06
C CYS A 229 0.01 -18.88 16.44
N LYS A 230 0.47 -17.82 17.13
CA LYS A 230 -0.11 -17.38 18.42
C LYS A 230 -1.54 -16.86 18.30
N PHE A 231 -1.96 -16.51 17.10
CA PHE A 231 -3.30 -16.09 16.74
C PHE A 231 -4.11 -17.18 16.04
N GLY A 232 -3.58 -18.39 15.93
CA GLY A 232 -4.23 -19.51 15.25
C GLY A 232 -3.89 -19.64 13.75
N GLY A 233 -3.02 -18.80 13.21
CA GLY A 233 -2.62 -18.82 11.80
C GLY A 233 -1.57 -19.86 11.45
N ASP A 234 -1.56 -20.30 10.19
CA ASP A 234 -0.54 -21.19 9.65
C ASP A 234 0.65 -20.37 9.10
N PRO A 235 1.82 -20.40 9.75
CA PRO A 235 3.00 -19.73 9.24
C PRO A 235 3.51 -20.30 7.90
N ASN A 236 3.02 -21.45 7.44
CA ASN A 236 3.37 -22.08 6.17
C ASN A 236 2.29 -21.90 5.10
N ASN A 237 1.26 -21.10 5.38
CA ASN A 237 0.21 -20.77 4.43
C ASN A 237 -0.09 -19.25 4.46
N ILE A 238 0.91 -18.45 4.08
CA ILE A 238 0.82 -17.00 4.01
C ILE A 238 0.69 -16.58 2.55
N THR A 239 -0.38 -15.87 2.24
CA THR A 239 -0.59 -15.19 0.95
C THR A 239 -0.40 -13.69 1.11
N MET A 240 0.59 -13.13 0.44
CA MET A 240 0.73 -11.69 0.32
C MET A 240 -0.30 -11.14 -0.66
N ILE A 241 -1.03 -10.11 -0.26
CA ILE A 241 -2.00 -9.43 -1.12
C ILE A 241 -1.65 -7.95 -1.17
N GLY A 242 -1.60 -7.36 -2.35
CA GLY A 242 -1.37 -5.93 -2.52
C GLY A 242 -2.02 -5.37 -3.76
N GLN A 243 -2.27 -4.08 -3.73
CA GLN A 243 -2.82 -3.32 -4.85
C GLN A 243 -1.95 -2.09 -5.10
N SER A 244 -1.78 -1.68 -6.38
CA SER A 244 -1.02 -0.49 -6.75
C SER A 244 0.43 -0.54 -6.23
N ALA A 245 0.88 0.44 -5.44
CA ALA A 245 2.20 0.46 -4.82
C ALA A 245 2.45 -0.78 -3.94
N GLY A 246 1.44 -1.27 -3.20
CA GLY A 246 1.56 -2.49 -2.40
C GLY A 246 1.81 -3.73 -3.26
N ALA A 247 1.15 -3.85 -4.40
CA ALA A 247 1.42 -4.91 -5.38
C ALA A 247 2.82 -4.74 -6.00
N GLY A 248 3.26 -3.50 -6.19
CA GLY A 248 4.63 -3.17 -6.60
C GLY A 248 5.66 -3.67 -5.61
N ILE A 249 5.46 -3.43 -4.30
CA ILE A 249 6.36 -3.91 -3.24
C ILE A 249 6.44 -5.43 -3.23
N ILE A 250 5.31 -6.13 -3.34
CA ILE A 250 5.30 -7.60 -3.44
C ILE A 250 6.12 -8.06 -4.66
N THR A 251 5.94 -7.40 -5.80
CA THR A 251 6.71 -7.71 -7.02
C THR A 251 8.21 -7.50 -6.80
N TRP A 252 8.60 -6.41 -6.16
CA TRP A 252 10.01 -6.14 -5.83
C TRP A 252 10.59 -7.19 -4.87
N LEU A 253 9.82 -7.69 -3.91
CA LEU A 253 10.24 -8.81 -3.05
C LEU A 253 10.48 -10.08 -3.87
N LEU A 254 9.65 -10.35 -4.89
CA LEU A 254 9.85 -11.49 -5.79
C LEU A 254 11.16 -11.38 -6.61
N LEU A 255 11.61 -10.16 -6.88
CA LEU A 255 12.83 -9.85 -7.64
C LEU A 255 14.07 -9.67 -6.75
N ALA A 256 13.87 -9.48 -5.45
CA ALA A 256 14.91 -9.13 -4.50
C ALA A 256 16.08 -10.13 -4.55
N LYS A 257 17.32 -9.58 -4.56
CA LYS A 257 18.56 -10.35 -4.68
C LYS A 257 18.53 -11.32 -5.87
N GLU A 258 18.02 -10.85 -7.01
CA GLU A 258 17.86 -11.64 -8.24
C GLU A 258 16.96 -12.88 -8.05
N GLY A 259 15.91 -12.76 -7.23
CA GLY A 259 15.00 -13.83 -6.89
C GLY A 259 15.55 -14.87 -5.91
N LYS A 260 16.73 -14.62 -5.33
CA LYS A 260 17.39 -15.54 -4.39
C LYS A 260 17.03 -15.25 -2.93
N LEU A 261 16.34 -14.12 -2.65
CA LEU A 261 15.87 -13.84 -1.31
C LEU A 261 14.90 -14.96 -0.86
N GLU A 262 15.16 -15.51 0.32
CA GLU A 262 14.20 -16.42 0.94
C GLU A 262 13.00 -15.62 1.44
N LEU A 263 11.82 -15.93 0.88
CA LEU A 263 10.61 -15.18 1.18
C LEU A 263 9.82 -15.87 2.30
N PRO A 264 9.32 -15.10 3.27
CA PRO A 264 8.55 -15.66 4.38
C PRO A 264 7.07 -15.96 4.02
N PHE A 265 6.73 -15.98 2.74
CA PHE A 265 5.40 -16.28 2.23
C PHE A 265 5.44 -17.24 1.03
N ASP A 266 4.31 -17.86 0.74
CA ASP A 266 4.21 -18.94 -0.26
C ASP A 266 3.45 -18.56 -1.52
N GLN A 267 2.57 -17.56 -1.43
CA GLN A 267 1.65 -17.14 -2.48
C GLN A 267 1.58 -15.62 -2.55
N ALA A 268 1.28 -15.10 -3.75
CA ALA A 268 1.15 -13.67 -3.98
C ALA A 268 -0.08 -13.34 -4.82
N TRP A 269 -0.87 -12.37 -4.36
CA TRP A 269 -1.94 -11.74 -5.13
C TRP A 269 -1.54 -10.30 -5.43
N ILE A 270 -1.27 -10.03 -6.69
CA ILE A 270 -0.67 -8.80 -7.19
C ILE A 270 -1.70 -8.09 -8.07
N SER A 271 -2.37 -7.08 -7.52
CA SER A 271 -3.41 -6.32 -8.22
C SER A 271 -2.86 -4.99 -8.73
N SER A 272 -2.83 -4.82 -10.06
CA SER A 272 -2.36 -3.59 -10.71
C SER A 272 -1.02 -3.10 -10.13
N PRO A 273 0.08 -3.88 -10.27
CA PRO A 273 1.35 -3.56 -9.63
C PRO A 273 1.92 -2.26 -10.19
N ALA A 274 2.09 -1.25 -9.35
CA ALA A 274 2.73 0.01 -9.72
C ALA A 274 4.24 -0.16 -9.69
N LEU A 275 4.85 -0.30 -10.86
CA LEU A 275 6.30 -0.47 -11.02
C LEU A 275 6.84 0.63 -11.94
N PRO A 276 6.94 1.88 -11.48
CA PRO A 276 7.52 2.95 -12.28
C PRO A 276 8.95 2.58 -12.65
N PRO A 277 9.29 2.59 -13.96
CA PRO A 277 10.60 2.15 -14.43
C PRO A 277 11.63 3.23 -14.17
N ARG A 278 12.37 3.16 -13.05
CA ARG A 278 13.39 4.16 -12.74
C ARG A 278 14.74 3.54 -12.42
N LYS A 279 15.73 4.01 -13.18
CA LYS A 279 17.14 3.74 -12.99
C LYS A 279 17.95 5.05 -13.01
N ASP A 280 17.27 6.18 -12.83
CA ASP A 280 17.84 7.51 -13.00
C ASP A 280 18.52 7.97 -11.71
N LEU A 281 19.85 7.82 -11.67
CA LEU A 281 20.69 8.25 -10.55
C LEU A 281 20.75 9.78 -10.42
N GLU A 282 20.60 10.51 -11.51
CA GLU A 282 20.62 11.98 -11.50
C GLU A 282 19.37 12.52 -10.78
N ARG A 283 18.21 11.98 -11.12
CA ARG A 283 16.96 12.31 -10.40
C ARG A 283 17.04 11.94 -8.94
N SER A 284 17.62 10.78 -8.62
CA SER A 284 17.83 10.34 -7.24
C SER A 284 18.67 11.33 -6.45
N ARG A 285 19.76 11.83 -7.03
CA ARG A 285 20.59 12.88 -6.42
C ARG A 285 19.83 14.18 -6.25
N SER A 286 19.11 14.61 -7.28
CA SER A 286 18.29 15.84 -7.22
C SER A 286 17.26 15.81 -6.08
N VAL A 287 16.57 14.69 -5.87
CA VAL A 287 15.63 14.55 -4.73
C VAL A 287 16.36 14.62 -3.40
N TYR A 288 17.51 13.96 -3.28
CA TYR A 288 18.31 14.01 -2.06
C TYR A 288 18.80 15.43 -1.76
N GLU A 289 19.30 16.15 -2.77
CA GLU A 289 19.71 17.56 -2.64
C GLU A 289 18.54 18.48 -2.22
N GLN A 290 17.33 18.25 -2.77
CA GLN A 290 16.14 18.97 -2.32
C GLN A 290 15.85 18.71 -0.84
N VAL A 291 15.95 17.47 -0.38
CA VAL A 291 15.77 17.12 1.04
C VAL A 291 16.80 17.83 1.91
N LEU A 292 18.07 17.87 1.50
CA LEU A 292 19.12 18.59 2.20
C LEU A 292 18.82 20.09 2.27
N ASN A 293 18.43 20.69 1.15
CA ASN A 293 18.12 22.13 1.09
C ASN A 293 16.94 22.51 1.99
N VAL A 294 15.83 21.77 1.95
CA VAL A 294 14.65 22.04 2.79
C VAL A 294 14.98 21.91 4.28
N THR A 295 15.82 20.94 4.64
CA THR A 295 16.21 20.73 6.04
C THR A 295 17.35 21.61 6.53
N GLY A 296 18.06 22.30 5.63
CA GLY A 296 19.31 22.99 5.94
C GLY A 296 20.46 22.05 6.31
N CYS A 297 20.36 20.78 5.89
CA CYS A 297 21.37 19.75 6.16
C CYS A 297 22.38 19.65 5.01
N ASP A 298 23.57 19.13 5.34
CA ASP A 298 24.68 18.85 4.41
C ASP A 298 24.93 17.34 4.23
N SER A 299 24.28 16.49 5.02
CA SER A 299 24.58 15.08 5.06
C SER A 299 23.46 14.27 5.71
N VAL A 300 23.46 12.95 5.49
CA VAL A 300 22.53 12.03 6.18
C VAL A 300 22.73 12.03 7.70
N ARG A 301 23.95 12.33 8.17
CA ARG A 301 24.23 12.50 9.60
C ARG A 301 23.45 13.66 10.19
N CYS A 302 23.34 14.75 9.46
CA CYS A 302 22.51 15.91 9.84
C CYS A 302 21.02 15.50 9.79
N LEU A 303 20.54 14.89 8.71
CA LEU A 303 19.16 14.44 8.57
C LEU A 303 18.70 13.53 9.70
N ARG A 304 19.59 12.73 10.29
CA ARG A 304 19.28 11.90 11.46
C ARG A 304 19.00 12.68 12.75
N ARG A 305 19.31 13.98 12.78
CA ARG A 305 19.15 14.86 13.95
C ARG A 305 17.99 15.83 13.82
N VAL A 306 17.44 16.02 12.63
CA VAL A 306 16.30 16.93 12.44
C VAL A 306 15.08 16.40 13.19
N SER A 307 14.18 17.29 13.56
CA SER A 307 12.93 16.94 14.23
C SER A 307 11.99 16.18 13.30
N GLU A 308 11.01 15.47 13.86
CA GLU A 308 9.91 14.87 13.08
C GLU A 308 9.13 15.96 12.32
N GLY A 309 8.94 17.15 12.92
CA GLY A 309 8.29 18.28 12.25
C GLY A 309 9.04 18.70 10.98
N SER A 310 10.38 18.72 11.00
CA SER A 310 11.17 19.00 9.80
C SER A 310 11.02 17.89 8.74
N MET A 311 10.84 16.65 9.15
CA MET A 311 10.58 15.57 8.20
C MET A 311 9.17 15.65 7.58
N HIS A 312 8.17 16.13 8.33
CA HIS A 312 6.86 16.48 7.77
C HIS A 312 6.97 17.57 6.72
N GLU A 313 7.65 18.67 7.05
CA GLU A 313 7.88 19.80 6.15
C GLU A 313 8.57 19.35 4.85
N VAL A 314 9.61 18.53 4.94
CA VAL A 314 10.28 17.95 3.76
C VAL A 314 9.30 17.13 2.91
N ASN A 315 8.55 16.27 3.54
CA ASN A 315 7.59 15.42 2.83
C ASN A 315 6.52 16.26 2.12
N GLU A 316 6.02 17.30 2.80
CA GLU A 316 5.08 18.26 2.26
C GLU A 316 5.67 19.00 1.04
N ASN A 317 6.83 19.63 1.19
CA ASN A 317 7.49 20.34 0.11
C ASN A 317 7.72 19.48 -1.13
N ILE A 318 8.19 18.24 -0.94
CA ILE A 318 8.46 17.37 -2.07
C ILE A 318 7.18 16.90 -2.78
N PHE A 319 6.12 16.60 -2.05
CA PHE A 319 4.90 16.05 -2.64
C PHE A 319 3.88 17.11 -3.06
N LEU A 320 3.77 18.22 -2.32
CA LEU A 320 2.78 19.25 -2.60
C LEU A 320 3.31 20.34 -3.52
N GLU A 321 4.58 20.71 -3.38
CA GLU A 321 5.20 21.77 -4.20
C GLU A 321 5.86 21.25 -5.48
N SER A 322 6.13 19.96 -5.58
CA SER A 322 6.59 19.36 -6.82
C SER A 322 5.52 19.56 -7.89
N PRO A 323 5.86 20.14 -9.06
CA PRO A 323 4.89 20.26 -10.13
C PRO A 323 4.28 18.88 -10.36
N SER A 324 2.95 18.80 -10.27
CA SER A 324 2.20 17.60 -10.57
C SER A 324 2.71 17.10 -11.91
N SER A 325 3.44 16.02 -11.91
CA SER A 325 3.93 15.43 -13.15
C SER A 325 2.70 15.19 -14.01
N PRO A 326 2.65 15.70 -15.24
CA PRO A 326 1.61 15.33 -16.18
C PRO A 326 1.60 13.80 -16.26
N GLY A 327 0.50 13.17 -15.88
CA GLY A 327 0.43 11.72 -15.79
C GLY A 327 0.51 11.11 -14.40
N GLY A 328 0.44 11.92 -13.38
CA GLY A 328 0.26 11.44 -12.04
C GLY A 328 1.40 11.76 -11.10
N GLY A 329 1.49 12.99 -10.68
CA GLY A 329 2.17 13.36 -9.43
C GLY A 329 1.68 12.49 -8.28
N SER A 330 0.44 12.03 -8.34
CA SER A 330 -0.13 11.01 -7.46
C SER A 330 0.56 9.66 -7.49
N LEU A 331 1.35 9.33 -8.51
CA LEU A 331 1.96 8.00 -8.65
C LEU A 331 3.44 7.96 -8.24
N GLY A 332 3.95 8.96 -7.53
CA GLY A 332 5.33 8.99 -7.05
C GLY A 332 6.39 9.07 -8.17
N ALA A 333 6.02 8.71 -9.38
CA ALA A 333 6.90 8.69 -10.54
C ALA A 333 7.49 10.07 -10.87
N GLY A 334 6.69 11.14 -10.72
CA GLY A 334 7.14 12.52 -10.89
C GLY A 334 8.11 12.98 -9.81
N VAL A 335 7.92 12.51 -8.59
CA VAL A 335 8.67 12.94 -7.40
C VAL A 335 10.00 12.20 -7.24
N GLY A 336 10.10 10.97 -7.74
CA GLY A 336 11.32 10.16 -7.59
C GLY A 336 11.43 9.38 -6.27
N LEU A 337 10.38 9.39 -5.46
CA LEU A 337 10.30 8.65 -4.20
C LEU A 337 9.55 7.33 -4.39
N THR A 338 10.17 6.37 -5.04
CA THR A 338 9.65 5.03 -5.34
C THR A 338 10.78 4.01 -5.24
N PRO A 339 10.48 2.70 -5.25
CA PRO A 339 11.52 1.68 -5.29
C PRO A 339 12.51 1.93 -6.45
N THR A 340 13.78 1.86 -6.14
CA THR A 340 14.89 2.21 -7.05
C THR A 340 15.90 1.06 -7.11
N VAL A 341 16.51 0.84 -8.27
CA VAL A 341 17.62 -0.11 -8.41
C VAL A 341 18.80 0.40 -7.59
N ASP A 342 19.13 -0.31 -6.51
CA ASP A 342 20.18 0.07 -5.54
C ASP A 342 21.42 -0.83 -5.57
N GLY A 343 21.37 -1.91 -6.34
CA GLY A 343 22.43 -2.90 -6.43
C GLY A 343 22.59 -3.81 -5.19
N GLU A 344 21.85 -3.53 -4.11
CA GLU A 344 21.88 -4.31 -2.88
C GLU A 344 20.67 -5.26 -2.77
N LEU A 345 19.48 -4.70 -2.77
CA LEU A 345 18.22 -5.44 -2.73
C LEU A 345 17.67 -5.65 -4.14
N LEU A 346 17.70 -4.61 -4.94
CA LEU A 346 17.12 -4.54 -6.27
C LEU A 346 18.26 -4.32 -7.28
N SER A 347 18.57 -5.36 -8.09
CA SER A 347 19.71 -5.36 -8.99
C SER A 347 19.43 -4.83 -10.39
N ASP A 348 18.16 -4.83 -10.82
CA ASP A 348 17.75 -4.41 -12.17
C ASP A 348 16.30 -3.95 -12.19
N LEU A 349 15.87 -3.34 -13.30
CA LEU A 349 14.48 -3.01 -13.56
C LEU A 349 13.61 -4.27 -13.64
N PRO A 350 12.35 -4.22 -13.18
CA PRO A 350 11.48 -5.40 -13.14
C PRO A 350 11.37 -6.14 -14.47
N ALA A 351 11.19 -5.42 -15.59
CA ALA A 351 11.08 -6.01 -16.92
C ALA A 351 12.32 -6.83 -17.28
N ASN A 352 13.52 -6.25 -17.05
CA ASN A 352 14.78 -6.93 -17.31
C ASN A 352 14.99 -8.12 -16.39
N ALA A 353 14.68 -7.95 -15.09
CA ALA A 353 14.84 -9.02 -14.11
C ALA A 353 13.97 -10.22 -14.46
N PHE A 354 12.69 -10.00 -14.83
CA PHE A 354 11.80 -11.08 -15.29
C PHE A 354 12.29 -11.72 -16.60
N ALA A 355 12.68 -10.93 -17.61
CA ALA A 355 13.19 -11.43 -18.88
C ALA A 355 14.46 -12.29 -18.71
N ASN A 356 15.33 -11.95 -17.76
CA ASN A 356 16.55 -12.66 -17.44
C ASN A 356 16.37 -13.80 -16.43
N GLY A 357 15.14 -14.13 -16.04
CA GLY A 357 14.86 -15.21 -15.09
C GLY A 357 15.30 -14.94 -13.65
N LYS A 358 15.56 -13.66 -13.29
CA LYS A 358 16.03 -13.20 -11.98
C LYS A 358 14.85 -12.91 -11.04
N PHE A 359 14.02 -13.91 -10.78
CA PHE A 359 12.86 -13.80 -9.90
C PHE A 359 12.70 -15.06 -9.04
N ASN A 360 11.96 -14.96 -7.93
CA ASN A 360 11.76 -16.08 -7.03
C ASN A 360 10.86 -17.16 -7.65
N LYS A 361 11.46 -18.31 -7.96
CA LYS A 361 10.80 -19.45 -8.59
C LYS A 361 10.13 -20.41 -7.60
N LYS A 362 10.34 -20.19 -6.28
CA LYS A 362 9.79 -21.06 -5.22
C LYS A 362 8.33 -20.74 -4.89
N ILE A 363 7.86 -19.54 -5.25
CA ILE A 363 6.44 -19.15 -5.05
C ILE A 363 5.52 -20.22 -5.68
N LYS A 364 4.55 -20.66 -4.90
CA LYS A 364 3.62 -21.74 -5.30
C LYS A 364 2.56 -21.26 -6.28
N GLN A 365 2.03 -20.04 -6.05
CA GLN A 365 0.97 -19.44 -6.87
C GLN A 365 1.08 -17.94 -6.91
N VAL A 366 0.78 -17.36 -8.07
CA VAL A 366 0.60 -15.92 -8.27
C VAL A 366 -0.80 -15.68 -8.83
N ILE A 367 -1.48 -14.67 -8.32
CA ILE A 367 -2.70 -14.13 -8.91
C ILE A 367 -2.37 -12.73 -9.39
N GLY A 368 -2.57 -12.44 -10.66
CA GLY A 368 -2.26 -11.16 -11.26
C GLY A 368 -3.49 -10.49 -11.84
N SER A 369 -3.63 -9.19 -11.61
CA SER A 369 -4.67 -8.40 -12.26
C SER A 369 -4.15 -7.03 -12.62
N TRP A 370 -4.82 -6.38 -13.58
CA TRP A 370 -4.63 -4.96 -13.86
C TRP A 370 -5.97 -4.31 -14.18
N LEU A 371 -5.99 -3.00 -14.00
CA LEU A 371 -7.13 -2.15 -14.28
C LEU A 371 -6.96 -1.56 -15.67
N SER A 372 -7.92 -1.76 -16.54
CA SER A 372 -8.12 -0.95 -17.74
C SER A 372 -9.12 0.15 -17.41
N SER A 373 -8.80 1.39 -17.65
CA SER A 373 -9.72 2.49 -17.42
C SER A 373 -9.86 3.36 -18.68
N ASP A 374 -11.06 3.80 -18.94
CA ASP A 374 -11.38 4.72 -20.03
C ASP A 374 -11.44 6.14 -19.47
N ARG A 375 -10.29 6.80 -19.41
CA ARG A 375 -10.15 8.17 -18.89
C ARG A 375 -9.23 9.00 -19.76
N ASP A 376 -9.43 10.30 -19.72
CA ASP A 376 -8.54 11.29 -20.29
C ASP A 376 -7.61 11.84 -19.18
N MET A 377 -6.37 12.12 -19.55
CA MET A 377 -5.43 12.82 -18.67
C MET A 377 -5.47 14.33 -18.92
N PRO A 378 -5.24 15.13 -17.87
CA PRO A 378 -5.11 16.58 -18.05
C PRO A 378 -3.81 16.99 -18.74
N ALA A 379 -3.03 16.04 -19.27
CA ALA A 379 -1.74 16.28 -19.89
C ALA A 379 -1.60 15.54 -21.22
N ARG A 380 -0.87 16.11 -22.16
CA ARG A 380 -0.69 15.57 -23.51
C ARG A 380 0.38 14.48 -23.54
N PHE A 381 0.22 13.49 -24.39
CA PHE A 381 1.12 12.34 -24.50
C PHE A 381 2.62 12.70 -24.58
N PRO A 382 3.08 13.64 -25.44
CA PRO A 382 4.50 13.99 -25.50
C PRO A 382 5.04 14.57 -24.19
N GLU A 383 4.22 15.31 -23.44
CA GLU A 383 4.59 15.92 -22.17
C GLU A 383 4.77 14.83 -21.10
N VAL A 384 3.83 13.88 -21.03
CA VAL A 384 3.88 12.75 -20.10
C VAL A 384 5.09 11.85 -20.37
N VAL A 385 5.34 11.53 -21.65
CA VAL A 385 6.48 10.68 -22.01
C VAL A 385 7.81 11.38 -21.68
N ARG A 386 7.96 12.67 -22.02
CA ARG A 386 9.19 13.44 -21.70
C ARG A 386 9.40 13.61 -20.20
N ALA A 387 8.35 13.76 -19.40
CA ALA A 387 8.46 13.81 -17.96
C ALA A 387 9.04 12.50 -17.36
N ASN A 388 8.78 11.36 -18.01
CA ASN A 388 9.27 10.06 -17.57
C ASN A 388 10.57 9.62 -18.29
N ILE A 389 10.80 10.10 -19.51
CA ILE A 389 11.96 9.81 -20.35
C ILE A 389 12.46 11.15 -20.93
N PRO A 390 13.24 11.94 -20.20
CA PRO A 390 13.59 13.32 -20.59
C PRO A 390 14.28 13.43 -21.96
N ASN A 391 15.09 12.44 -22.33
CA ASN A 391 15.88 12.43 -23.55
C ASN A 391 15.20 11.66 -24.71
N VAL A 392 13.89 11.42 -24.64
CA VAL A 392 13.18 10.73 -25.70
C VAL A 392 13.18 11.54 -27.00
N SER A 393 13.59 10.93 -28.12
CA SER A 393 13.60 11.58 -29.43
C SER A 393 12.17 11.75 -30.00
N ASN A 394 12.00 12.70 -30.91
CA ASN A 394 10.73 12.86 -31.61
C ASN A 394 10.35 11.61 -32.45
N GLU A 395 11.34 10.93 -33.01
CA GLU A 395 11.16 9.67 -33.73
C GLU A 395 10.63 8.56 -32.80
N SER A 396 11.22 8.44 -31.60
CA SER A 396 10.74 7.50 -30.58
C SER A 396 9.32 7.82 -30.12
N LEU A 397 8.99 9.10 -29.94
CA LEU A 397 7.62 9.54 -29.61
C LEU A 397 6.63 9.16 -30.72
N ALA A 398 6.98 9.38 -31.99
CA ALA A 398 6.16 8.99 -33.12
C ALA A 398 5.97 7.47 -33.19
N THR A 399 7.04 6.70 -32.94
CA THR A 399 6.99 5.24 -32.89
C THR A 399 6.12 4.75 -31.74
N LEU A 400 6.23 5.34 -30.57
CA LEU A 400 5.38 5.00 -29.42
C LEU A 400 3.91 5.30 -29.71
N SER A 401 3.60 6.51 -30.22
CA SER A 401 2.22 6.90 -30.52
C SER A 401 1.57 5.98 -31.55
N SER A 402 2.34 5.52 -32.57
CA SER A 402 1.83 4.62 -33.62
C SER A 402 1.43 3.23 -33.12
N ARG A 403 1.80 2.86 -31.89
CA ARG A 403 1.43 1.57 -31.26
C ARG A 403 0.05 1.59 -30.63
N TYR A 404 -0.57 2.76 -30.50
CA TYR A 404 -1.90 2.92 -29.95
C TYR A 404 -2.92 3.17 -31.06
N PRO A 405 -4.15 2.63 -30.94
CA PRO A 405 -5.18 2.72 -32.02
C PRO A 405 -5.84 4.09 -32.11
N TYR A 406 -5.36 5.08 -31.38
CA TYR A 406 -5.95 6.40 -31.30
C TYR A 406 -5.19 7.39 -32.20
N PRO A 407 -5.88 8.26 -32.93
CA PRO A 407 -5.23 9.35 -33.64
C PRO A 407 -4.57 10.31 -32.62
N LEU A 408 -3.51 11.01 -33.07
CA LEU A 408 -2.86 12.08 -32.29
C LEU A 408 -3.84 13.22 -31.89
N GLU A 409 -5.07 13.16 -32.36
CA GLU A 409 -6.18 14.05 -32.03
C GLU A 409 -6.79 13.82 -30.65
N LEU A 410 -6.45 12.69 -29.99
CA LEU A 410 -6.84 12.39 -28.62
C LEU A 410 -5.59 12.22 -27.70
N PRO A 411 -4.77 13.28 -27.57
CA PRO A 411 -3.48 13.18 -26.89
C PRO A 411 -3.61 12.89 -25.39
N GLU A 412 -4.71 13.27 -24.75
CA GLU A 412 -5.00 13.03 -23.34
C GLU A 412 -5.34 11.55 -23.11
N LYS A 413 -6.10 10.93 -24.01
CA LYS A 413 -6.40 9.50 -23.94
C LYS A 413 -5.15 8.67 -24.19
N LEU A 414 -4.37 9.03 -25.18
CA LEU A 414 -3.10 8.38 -25.49
C LEU A 414 -2.13 8.45 -24.32
N ALA A 415 -2.06 9.60 -23.63
CA ALA A 415 -1.26 9.78 -22.43
C ALA A 415 -1.70 8.84 -21.31
N TRP A 416 -2.99 8.68 -21.12
CA TRP A 416 -3.55 7.79 -20.10
C TRP A 416 -3.24 6.32 -20.40
N ASP A 417 -3.51 5.86 -21.62
CA ASP A 417 -3.30 4.48 -22.01
C ASP A 417 -1.82 4.10 -21.92
N TRP A 418 -0.92 4.97 -22.40
CA TRP A 418 0.51 4.76 -22.27
C TRP A 418 0.95 4.68 -20.81
N THR A 419 0.46 5.57 -19.95
CA THR A 419 0.80 5.54 -18.51
C THR A 419 0.28 4.27 -17.86
N THR A 420 -0.96 3.87 -18.19
CA THR A 420 -1.56 2.62 -17.69
C THR A 420 -0.74 1.41 -18.11
N ASP A 421 -0.30 1.36 -19.36
CA ASP A 421 0.51 0.26 -19.86
C ASP A 421 1.89 0.21 -19.21
N VAL A 422 2.58 1.34 -19.16
CA VAL A 422 3.96 1.41 -18.61
C VAL A 422 3.99 1.11 -17.11
N VAL A 423 3.04 1.67 -16.36
CA VAL A 423 3.03 1.51 -14.90
C VAL A 423 2.43 0.18 -14.46
N PHE A 424 1.36 -0.27 -15.11
CA PHE A 424 0.57 -1.41 -14.65
C PHE A 424 0.53 -2.59 -15.65
N GLY A 425 0.13 -2.33 -16.90
CA GLY A 425 -0.16 -3.36 -17.89
C GLY A 425 1.05 -4.19 -18.25
N CYS A 426 2.15 -3.53 -18.63
CA CYS A 426 3.42 -4.21 -18.97
C CYS A 426 3.97 -4.98 -17.77
N SER A 427 3.86 -4.41 -16.59
CA SER A 427 4.30 -5.05 -15.35
C SER A 427 3.53 -6.34 -15.08
N ALA A 428 2.20 -6.32 -15.20
CA ALA A 428 1.37 -7.51 -15.07
C ALA A 428 1.67 -8.56 -16.16
N GLY A 429 1.97 -8.11 -17.40
CA GLY A 429 2.40 -8.94 -18.51
C GLY A 429 3.73 -9.67 -18.23
N ASN A 430 4.73 -8.94 -17.73
CA ASN A 430 6.03 -9.49 -17.38
C ASN A 430 5.93 -10.55 -16.27
N ILE A 431 5.13 -10.29 -15.24
CA ILE A 431 4.86 -11.25 -14.16
C ILE A 431 4.19 -12.51 -14.75
N ALA A 432 3.21 -12.33 -15.62
CA ALA A 432 2.50 -13.44 -16.24
C ALA A 432 3.43 -14.32 -17.11
N GLY A 433 4.27 -13.70 -17.92
CA GLY A 433 5.27 -14.41 -18.73
C GLY A 433 6.27 -15.18 -17.88
N ALA A 434 6.71 -14.61 -16.77
CA ALA A 434 7.68 -15.21 -15.86
C ALA A 434 7.15 -16.45 -15.13
N TYR A 435 5.91 -16.36 -14.59
CA TYR A 435 5.34 -17.44 -13.77
C TYR A 435 4.55 -18.50 -14.57
N GLY A 436 4.20 -18.23 -15.84
CA GLY A 436 3.58 -19.20 -16.73
C GLY A 436 2.35 -19.87 -16.12
N ASN A 437 2.38 -21.21 -15.96
CA ASN A 437 1.27 -21.99 -15.41
C ASN A 437 1.02 -21.81 -13.89
N LYS A 438 1.92 -21.16 -13.18
CA LYS A 438 1.74 -20.84 -11.75
C LYS A 438 0.89 -19.60 -11.52
N ILE A 439 0.57 -18.82 -12.55
CA ILE A 439 -0.21 -17.60 -12.43
C ILE A 439 -1.68 -17.83 -12.83
N ARG A 440 -2.58 -17.18 -12.09
CA ARG A 440 -3.97 -16.96 -12.50
C ARG A 440 -4.15 -15.47 -12.75
N ARG A 441 -4.70 -15.12 -13.92
CA ARG A 441 -4.87 -13.73 -14.35
C ARG A 441 -6.35 -13.39 -14.47
N PHE A 442 -6.69 -12.17 -14.11
CA PHE A 442 -7.98 -11.57 -14.45
C PHE A 442 -7.80 -10.10 -14.82
N VAL A 443 -8.69 -9.58 -15.63
CA VAL A 443 -8.77 -8.18 -16.00
C VAL A 443 -10.04 -7.60 -15.41
N PHE A 444 -9.91 -6.44 -14.77
CA PHE A 444 -11.05 -5.76 -14.21
C PHE A 444 -11.61 -4.79 -15.27
N THR A 445 -12.75 -5.13 -15.87
CA THR A 445 -13.32 -4.44 -17.03
C THR A 445 -14.69 -3.83 -16.77
N ILE A 446 -14.99 -3.39 -15.56
CA ILE A 446 -16.25 -2.70 -15.29
C ILE A 446 -16.24 -1.34 -15.98
N PRO A 447 -17.34 -0.95 -16.70
CA PRO A 447 -17.43 0.35 -17.33
C PRO A 447 -17.16 1.49 -16.34
N ARG A 448 -16.21 2.38 -16.66
CA ARG A 448 -15.71 3.46 -15.80
C ARG A 448 -15.24 2.99 -14.40
N PRO A 449 -14.35 2.00 -14.31
CA PRO A 449 -13.86 1.53 -13.03
C PRO A 449 -13.08 2.67 -12.34
N ARG A 450 -13.47 2.99 -11.12
CA ARG A 450 -12.63 3.78 -10.22
C ARG A 450 -11.74 2.80 -9.45
N MET A 451 -10.47 3.14 -9.24
CA MET A 451 -9.53 2.31 -8.46
C MET A 451 -10.11 1.91 -7.08
N VAL A 452 -10.91 2.79 -6.49
CA VAL A 452 -11.72 2.59 -5.28
C VAL A 452 -12.72 1.41 -5.40
N TRP A 453 -13.23 1.13 -6.60
CA TRP A 453 -14.20 0.05 -6.81
C TRP A 453 -13.60 -1.34 -6.74
N ILE A 454 -12.33 -1.52 -7.12
CA ILE A 454 -11.66 -2.83 -7.02
C ILE A 454 -11.68 -3.32 -5.57
N CYS A 455 -11.40 -2.43 -4.64
CA CYS A 455 -11.37 -2.78 -3.22
C CYS A 455 -12.77 -2.99 -2.63
N ARG A 456 -13.80 -2.30 -3.14
CA ARG A 456 -15.20 -2.47 -2.69
C ARG A 456 -15.91 -3.65 -3.34
N THR A 457 -15.63 -3.97 -4.60
CA THR A 457 -16.31 -5.04 -5.33
C THR A 457 -15.65 -6.40 -5.20
N SER A 458 -14.40 -6.49 -4.72
CA SER A 458 -13.83 -7.77 -4.32
C SER A 458 -14.58 -8.41 -3.14
N SER A 459 -15.46 -7.66 -2.48
CA SER A 459 -16.39 -8.18 -1.45
C SER A 459 -17.74 -8.65 -1.99
N SER A 460 -18.08 -8.35 -3.24
CA SER A 460 -19.37 -8.73 -3.84
C SER A 460 -19.22 -9.09 -5.32
N MET A 461 -19.08 -10.37 -5.61
CA MET A 461 -19.05 -11.00 -6.94
C MET A 461 -17.83 -10.68 -7.82
N ILE A 462 -16.90 -11.61 -7.85
CA ILE A 462 -15.91 -11.77 -8.92
C ILE A 462 -16.61 -12.54 -10.04
N THR A 463 -16.99 -11.88 -11.11
CA THR A 463 -17.27 -12.57 -12.36
C THR A 463 -15.93 -12.86 -13.02
N LEU A 464 -15.42 -14.06 -12.81
CA LEU A 464 -14.21 -14.56 -13.46
C LEU A 464 -14.54 -14.88 -14.92
N GLN A 465 -14.12 -14.03 -15.85
CA GLN A 465 -13.92 -14.46 -17.23
C GLN A 465 -12.50 -15.02 -17.35
N TYR A 466 -12.39 -16.31 -17.59
CA TYR A 466 -11.14 -16.98 -17.91
C TYR A 466 -10.75 -16.60 -19.36
N LEU A 467 -9.57 -16.05 -19.52
CA LEU A 467 -8.85 -16.00 -20.80
C LEU A 467 -7.83 -17.14 -20.83
#